data_61bacb851ddedbf25c2bc2017dd31f6a
#
_entry.id   61bacb851ddedbf25c2bc2017dd31f6a
#
_cell.length_a   1.000
_cell.length_b   1.000
_cell.length_c   1.000
_cell.angle_alpha   90.00
_cell.angle_beta   90.00
_cell.angle_gamma   90.00
#
_symmetry.space_group_name_H-M   'P 1'
#
loop_
_entity.id
_entity.type
_entity.pdbx_description
1 polymer ?
#
loop_
_entity_poly.entity_id
_entity_poly.type
_entity_poly.pdbx_seq_one_letter_code
_entity_poly.pdbx_strand_id
1 'polypeptide(L)'
;MALNKGDDRAKALELTRAQIEKQFGKGSIMLLGENKIYDNIEAISTGSVALDIALGIGGLPRGRVVEIYGPEGSGKTTVCLSAIANCQKAGGTAAFVDAEHALDPVYARKLGVKIDDLLISQPDTGEQALEIADTLVRSGAIDVLVVDSVAALTPKA
;
A
#
# COMPACT_ATOMS: atom_id res chain seq x y z
N MET A 1 -47.19 -27.14 16.47
CA MET A 1 -46.01 -27.33 15.61
C MET A 1 -45.45 -25.98 15.24
N ALA A 2 -44.46 -25.51 15.98
CA ALA A 2 -43.83 -24.20 15.69
C ALA A 2 -42.85 -24.40 14.56
N LEU A 3 -43.23 -23.97 13.37
CA LEU A 3 -42.35 -23.93 12.19
C LEU A 3 -41.12 -23.08 12.51
N ASN A 4 -39.97 -23.68 12.27
CA ASN A 4 -38.66 -23.18 12.63
C ASN A 4 -38.31 -21.99 11.71
N LYS A 5 -38.77 -20.78 12.04
CA LYS A 5 -38.55 -19.53 11.30
C LYS A 5 -37.07 -19.27 10.97
N GLY A 6 -36.14 -19.89 11.68
CA GLY A 6 -34.70 -19.79 11.45
C GLY A 6 -34.22 -20.56 10.22
N ASP A 7 -34.71 -21.80 10.03
CA ASP A 7 -34.33 -22.67 8.90
C ASP A 7 -34.88 -22.14 7.59
N ASP A 8 -36.10 -21.58 7.57
CA ASP A 8 -36.69 -21.04 6.35
C ASP A 8 -35.97 -19.76 5.88
N ARG A 9 -35.51 -18.94 6.83
CA ARG A 9 -34.70 -17.75 6.52
C ARG A 9 -33.29 -18.11 6.00
N ALA A 10 -32.67 -19.13 6.57
CA ALA A 10 -31.35 -19.60 6.11
C ALA A 10 -31.42 -20.14 4.68
N LYS A 11 -32.42 -20.98 4.38
CA LYS A 11 -32.67 -21.50 3.03
C LYS A 11 -32.97 -20.38 2.02
N ALA A 12 -33.78 -19.40 2.40
CA ALA A 12 -34.08 -18.27 1.53
C ALA A 12 -32.84 -17.44 1.21
N LEU A 13 -31.95 -17.22 2.19
CA LEU A 13 -30.69 -16.54 2.00
C LEU A 13 -29.74 -17.30 1.07
N GLU A 14 -29.66 -18.62 1.22
CA GLU A 14 -28.84 -19.48 0.38
C GLU A 14 -29.28 -19.48 -1.08
N LEU A 15 -30.61 -19.58 -1.31
CA LEU A 15 -31.20 -19.46 -2.65
C LEU A 15 -30.93 -18.09 -3.26
N THR A 16 -31.03 -17.01 -2.48
CA THR A 16 -30.78 -15.65 -2.96
C THR A 16 -29.29 -15.46 -3.32
N ARG A 17 -28.35 -15.99 -2.50
CA ARG A 17 -26.93 -16.00 -2.82
C ARG A 17 -26.65 -16.70 -4.14
N ALA A 18 -27.20 -17.91 -4.31
CA ALA A 18 -27.05 -18.68 -5.54
C ALA A 18 -27.61 -17.96 -6.78
N GLN A 19 -28.72 -17.25 -6.63
CA GLN A 19 -29.30 -16.44 -7.70
C GLN A 19 -28.43 -15.25 -8.08
N ILE A 20 -27.85 -14.55 -7.10
CA ILE A 20 -26.92 -13.42 -7.31
C ILE A 20 -25.67 -13.93 -8.02
N GLU A 21 -25.07 -15.03 -7.55
CA GLU A 21 -23.90 -15.61 -8.20
C GLU A 21 -24.15 -16.08 -9.63
N LYS A 22 -25.35 -16.59 -9.90
CA LYS A 22 -25.75 -16.97 -11.26
C LYS A 22 -25.90 -15.76 -12.18
N GLN A 23 -26.35 -14.64 -11.66
CA GLN A 23 -26.60 -13.42 -12.44
C GLN A 23 -25.35 -12.57 -12.64
N PHE A 24 -24.50 -12.47 -11.62
CA PHE A 24 -23.35 -11.54 -11.59
C PHE A 24 -21.98 -12.22 -11.55
N GLY A 25 -21.96 -13.57 -11.52
CA GLY A 25 -20.74 -14.35 -11.49
C GLY A 25 -20.38 -14.84 -10.08
N LYS A 26 -19.58 -15.92 -10.04
CA LYS A 26 -19.11 -16.54 -8.80
C LYS A 26 -18.28 -15.55 -7.96
N GLY A 27 -18.58 -15.40 -6.67
CA GLY A 27 -17.89 -14.46 -5.78
C GLY A 27 -18.46 -13.03 -5.77
N SER A 28 -19.59 -12.77 -6.51
CA SER A 28 -20.28 -11.48 -6.48
C SER A 28 -20.95 -11.16 -5.14
N ILE A 29 -21.19 -12.19 -4.33
CA ILE A 29 -21.68 -12.06 -2.95
C ILE A 29 -20.99 -13.10 -2.08
N MET A 30 -20.55 -12.70 -0.88
CA MET A 30 -19.89 -13.59 0.08
C MET A 30 -20.13 -13.12 1.50
N LEU A 31 -19.98 -13.99 2.47
CA LEU A 31 -19.92 -13.57 3.88
C LEU A 31 -18.51 -13.03 4.16
N LEU A 32 -18.44 -11.87 4.79
CA LEU A 32 -17.16 -11.22 5.09
C LEU A 32 -16.21 -12.13 5.91
N GLY A 33 -16.77 -12.93 6.84
CA GLY A 33 -15.99 -13.87 7.63
C GLY A 33 -15.52 -15.14 6.91
N GLU A 34 -16.10 -15.47 5.73
CA GLU A 34 -15.65 -16.60 4.91
C GLU A 34 -14.49 -16.24 3.98
N ASN A 35 -14.20 -14.95 3.84
CA ASN A 35 -13.23 -14.45 2.89
C ASN A 35 -11.85 -14.34 3.52
N LYS A 36 -11.04 -15.39 3.38
CA LYS A 36 -9.63 -15.44 3.82
C LYS A 36 -8.70 -14.45 3.09
N ILE A 37 -9.23 -13.66 2.15
CA ILE A 37 -8.44 -12.67 1.38
C ILE A 37 -7.86 -11.60 2.31
N TYR A 38 -8.54 -11.31 3.44
CA TYR A 38 -8.07 -10.31 4.42
C TYR A 38 -7.07 -10.88 5.45
N ASP A 39 -6.98 -12.20 5.58
CA ASP A 39 -6.09 -12.84 6.58
C ASP A 39 -4.62 -12.91 6.12
N ASN A 40 -4.32 -12.59 4.86
CA ASN A 40 -2.99 -12.76 4.25
C ASN A 40 -2.53 -11.49 3.50
N ILE A 41 -2.75 -10.31 4.09
CA ILE A 41 -2.17 -9.08 3.54
C ILE A 41 -0.70 -9.03 3.95
N GLU A 42 0.19 -9.18 2.97
CA GLU A 42 1.61 -8.94 3.20
C GLU A 42 1.85 -7.46 3.49
N ALA A 43 2.72 -7.18 4.43
CA ALA A 43 3.05 -5.82 4.84
C ALA A 43 4.56 -5.56 4.81
N ILE A 44 4.92 -4.31 4.62
CA ILE A 44 6.27 -3.79 4.77
C ILE A 44 6.32 -3.06 6.10
N SER A 45 7.18 -3.49 7.04
CA SER A 45 7.34 -2.83 8.33
C SER A 45 7.74 -1.36 8.15
N THR A 46 7.13 -0.49 8.93
CA THR A 46 7.50 0.93 9.00
C THR A 46 8.80 1.17 9.75
N GLY A 47 9.32 0.14 10.45
CA GLY A 47 10.46 0.24 11.36
C GLY A 47 10.09 0.73 12.75
N SER A 48 8.85 1.10 12.98
CA SER A 48 8.30 1.44 14.29
C SER A 48 7.36 0.34 14.77
N VAL A 49 7.74 -0.42 15.78
CA VAL A 49 6.91 -1.49 16.34
C VAL A 49 5.53 -0.98 16.78
N ALA A 50 5.48 0.21 17.37
CA ALA A 50 4.23 0.81 17.82
C ALA A 50 3.30 1.15 16.64
N LEU A 51 3.86 1.69 15.55
CA LEU A 51 3.09 2.00 14.35
C LEU A 51 2.63 0.72 13.64
N ASP A 52 3.49 -0.27 13.52
CA ASP A 52 3.17 -1.56 12.89
C ASP A 52 2.03 -2.28 13.64
N ILE A 53 2.03 -2.24 14.98
CA ILE A 53 0.94 -2.77 15.79
C ILE A 53 -0.35 -1.97 15.57
N ALA A 54 -0.25 -0.63 15.56
CA ALA A 54 -1.41 0.24 15.37
C ALA A 54 -2.07 0.06 13.98
N LEU A 55 -1.29 -0.26 12.95
CA LEU A 55 -1.79 -0.57 11.61
C LEU A 55 -2.51 -1.93 11.54
N GLY A 56 -2.34 -2.80 12.53
CA GLY A 56 -3.06 -4.06 12.67
C GLY A 56 -2.55 -5.21 11.80
N ILE A 57 -1.79 -4.93 10.73
CA ILE A 57 -1.24 -5.93 9.80
C ILE A 57 0.30 -6.03 9.85
N GLY A 58 0.92 -5.33 10.81
CA GLY A 58 2.38 -5.36 10.99
C GLY A 58 3.17 -4.44 10.08
N GLY A 59 2.54 -3.46 9.44
CA GLY A 59 3.21 -2.47 8.59
C GLY A 59 2.30 -1.89 7.51
N LEU A 60 2.92 -1.35 6.46
CA LEU A 60 2.22 -0.80 5.29
C LEU A 60 1.79 -1.94 4.36
N PRO A 61 0.51 -1.98 3.91
CA PRO A 61 0.00 -3.06 3.06
C PRO A 61 0.65 -3.07 1.69
N ARG A 62 1.13 -4.24 1.24
CA ARG A 62 1.63 -4.41 -0.14
C ARG A 62 0.48 -4.32 -1.15
N GLY A 63 0.79 -3.82 -2.34
CA GLY A 63 -0.17 -3.68 -3.43
C GLY A 63 -1.27 -2.64 -3.17
N ARG A 64 -1.00 -1.67 -2.32
CA ARG A 64 -1.92 -0.57 -2.00
C ARG A 64 -1.21 0.79 -2.10
N VAL A 65 -2.00 1.81 -2.40
CA VAL A 65 -1.56 3.21 -2.26
C VAL A 65 -1.80 3.62 -0.80
N VAL A 66 -0.74 4.11 -0.15
CA VAL A 66 -0.78 4.60 1.23
C VAL A 66 -0.44 6.08 1.22
N GLU A 67 -1.30 6.90 1.78
CA GLU A 67 -1.04 8.32 1.97
C GLU A 67 -0.53 8.58 3.39
N ILE A 68 0.62 9.26 3.50
CA ILE A 68 1.20 9.71 4.76
C ILE A 68 1.17 11.23 4.76
N TYR A 69 0.36 11.83 5.63
CA TYR A 69 0.20 13.27 5.71
C TYR A 69 0.45 13.80 7.13
N GLY A 70 0.77 15.08 7.21
CA GLY A 70 1.05 15.76 8.47
C GLY A 70 1.82 17.06 8.24
N PRO A 71 2.02 17.87 9.29
CA PRO A 71 2.78 19.12 9.19
C PRO A 71 4.23 18.88 8.79
N GLU A 72 4.88 19.93 8.34
CA GLU A 72 6.32 19.93 8.07
C GLU A 72 7.10 19.47 9.32
N GLY A 73 8.18 18.71 9.12
CA GLY A 73 9.00 18.20 10.23
C GLY A 73 8.36 17.08 11.05
N SER A 74 7.16 16.58 10.70
CA SER A 74 6.45 15.51 11.44
C SER A 74 7.02 14.10 11.26
N GLY A 75 7.99 13.91 10.37
CA GLY A 75 8.65 12.63 10.15
C GLY A 75 8.05 11.80 8.99
N LYS A 76 7.28 12.39 8.09
CA LYS A 76 6.71 11.70 6.90
C LYS A 76 7.81 10.98 6.09
N THR A 77 8.82 11.72 5.64
CA THR A 77 9.98 11.20 4.91
C THR A 77 10.74 10.15 5.72
N THR A 78 10.85 10.34 7.04
CA THR A 78 11.49 9.36 7.93
C THR A 78 10.79 8.01 7.91
N VAL A 79 9.45 7.99 7.98
CA VAL A 79 8.66 6.76 7.90
C VAL A 79 8.84 6.11 6.53
N CYS A 80 8.80 6.89 5.44
CA CYS A 80 9.02 6.39 4.09
C CYS A 80 10.41 5.74 3.93
N LEU A 81 11.48 6.41 4.39
CA LEU A 81 12.85 5.89 4.32
C LEU A 81 13.03 4.64 5.19
N SER A 82 12.38 4.58 6.36
CA SER A 82 12.41 3.39 7.21
C SER A 82 11.70 2.21 6.55
N ALA A 83 10.57 2.43 5.89
CA ALA A 83 9.88 1.41 5.12
C ALA A 83 10.72 0.90 3.94
N ILE A 84 11.41 1.80 3.21
CA ILE A 84 12.37 1.45 2.16
C ILE A 84 13.48 0.56 2.73
N ALA A 85 14.09 0.96 3.85
CA ALA A 85 15.16 0.19 4.49
C ALA A 85 14.69 -1.23 4.88
N ASN A 86 13.48 -1.36 5.41
CA ASN A 86 12.91 -2.66 5.77
C ASN A 86 12.54 -3.50 4.54
N CYS A 87 12.02 -2.88 3.48
CA CYS A 87 11.81 -3.54 2.21
C CYS A 87 13.11 -4.12 1.65
N GLN A 88 14.19 -3.31 1.58
CA GLN A 88 15.50 -3.75 1.11
C GLN A 88 16.12 -4.84 2.00
N LYS A 89 15.91 -4.79 3.32
CA LYS A 89 16.36 -5.86 4.25
C LYS A 89 15.66 -7.19 3.96
N ALA A 90 14.40 -7.14 3.54
CA ALA A 90 13.65 -8.32 3.12
C ALA A 90 13.99 -8.80 1.70
N GLY A 91 14.92 -8.16 1.01
CA GLY A 91 15.34 -8.50 -0.36
C GLY A 91 14.50 -7.85 -1.45
N GLY A 92 13.61 -6.90 -1.09
CA GLY A 92 12.78 -6.17 -2.03
C GLY A 92 13.50 -4.99 -2.67
N THR A 93 12.93 -4.53 -3.79
CA THR A 93 13.42 -3.39 -4.58
C THR A 93 12.60 -2.15 -4.26
N ALA A 94 13.29 -1.03 -4.05
CA ALA A 94 12.67 0.25 -3.71
C ALA A 94 13.01 1.35 -4.73
N ALA A 95 12.05 2.25 -4.93
CA ALA A 95 12.24 3.46 -5.71
C ALA A 95 11.71 4.68 -4.95
N PHE A 96 12.33 5.84 -5.21
CA PHE A 96 11.97 7.12 -4.61
C PHE A 96 11.86 8.18 -5.69
N VAL A 97 10.71 8.80 -5.81
CA VAL A 97 10.47 9.97 -6.67
C VAL A 97 10.51 11.20 -5.77
N ASP A 98 11.62 11.91 -5.85
CA ASP A 98 11.94 13.09 -5.03
C ASP A 98 11.51 14.36 -5.76
N ALA A 99 10.24 14.73 -5.64
CA ALA A 99 9.68 15.92 -6.28
C ALA A 99 10.08 17.22 -5.56
N GLU A 100 10.57 17.14 -4.33
CA GLU A 100 11.08 18.29 -3.55
C GLU A 100 12.57 18.52 -3.76
N HIS A 101 13.29 17.57 -4.37
CA HIS A 101 14.76 17.59 -4.50
C HIS A 101 15.47 17.73 -3.14
N ALA A 102 14.89 17.14 -2.12
CA ALA A 102 15.30 17.33 -0.71
C ALA A 102 15.81 16.07 -0.03
N LEU A 103 15.91 14.94 -0.74
CA LEU A 103 16.39 13.69 -0.17
C LEU A 103 17.86 13.81 0.24
N ASP A 104 18.12 13.66 1.55
CA ASP A 104 19.48 13.58 2.10
C ASP A 104 19.96 12.12 2.11
N PRO A 105 20.96 11.75 1.27
CA PRO A 105 21.46 10.39 1.22
C PRO A 105 22.22 9.98 2.50
N VAL A 106 22.78 10.93 3.24
CA VAL A 106 23.47 10.67 4.52
C VAL A 106 22.43 10.28 5.57
N TYR A 107 21.31 11.00 5.61
CA TYR A 107 20.20 10.67 6.50
C TYR A 107 19.56 9.35 6.15
N ALA A 108 19.27 9.09 4.87
CA ALA A 108 18.72 7.83 4.39
C ALA A 108 19.61 6.64 4.80
N ARG A 109 20.93 6.76 4.64
CA ARG A 109 21.88 5.72 5.05
C ARG A 109 21.85 5.48 6.56
N LYS A 110 21.71 6.53 7.38
CA LYS A 110 21.59 6.40 8.85
C LYS A 110 20.33 5.66 9.27
N LEU A 111 19.24 5.76 8.50
CA LEU A 111 18.02 5.01 8.70
C LEU A 111 18.10 3.56 8.20
N GLY A 112 19.22 3.17 7.57
CA GLY A 112 19.48 1.82 7.11
C GLY A 112 19.13 1.58 5.65
N VAL A 113 18.84 2.63 4.87
CA VAL A 113 18.64 2.52 3.42
C VAL A 113 19.97 2.18 2.75
N LYS A 114 19.95 1.16 1.91
CA LYS A 114 21.04 0.84 0.98
C LYS A 114 20.92 1.78 -0.20
N ILE A 115 21.62 2.91 -0.15
CA ILE A 115 21.48 3.97 -1.15
C ILE A 115 21.99 3.56 -2.53
N ASP A 116 22.93 2.63 -2.59
CA ASP A 116 23.48 2.11 -3.85
C ASP A 116 22.47 1.21 -4.59
N ASP A 117 21.47 0.67 -3.87
CA ASP A 117 20.39 -0.17 -4.40
C ASP A 117 19.06 0.59 -4.53
N LEU A 118 19.02 1.89 -4.18
CA LEU A 118 17.80 2.70 -4.25
C LEU A 118 17.69 3.40 -5.59
N LEU A 119 16.63 3.12 -6.35
CA LEU A 119 16.30 3.89 -7.54
C LEU A 119 15.76 5.26 -7.12
N ILE A 120 16.35 6.33 -7.65
CA ILE A 120 15.90 7.70 -7.39
C ILE A 120 15.58 8.41 -8.70
N SER A 121 14.51 9.18 -8.71
CA SER A 121 14.15 10.11 -9.78
C SER A 121 13.81 11.48 -9.20
N GLN A 122 14.26 12.53 -9.86
CA GLN A 122 14.00 13.93 -9.49
C GLN A 122 13.35 14.65 -10.67
N PRO A 123 12.03 14.48 -10.85
CA PRO A 123 11.30 15.05 -11.99
C PRO A 123 11.11 16.56 -11.84
N ASP A 124 11.09 17.26 -12.97
CA ASP A 124 10.85 18.71 -13.02
C ASP A 124 9.36 19.06 -12.99
N THR A 125 8.47 18.13 -13.35
CA THR A 125 7.01 18.35 -13.42
C THR A 125 6.24 17.19 -12.81
N GLY A 126 4.99 17.48 -12.38
CA GLY A 126 4.09 16.48 -11.82
C GLY A 126 3.74 15.36 -12.81
N GLU A 127 3.53 15.71 -14.09
CA GLU A 127 3.25 14.74 -15.15
C GLU A 127 4.42 13.76 -15.32
N GLN A 128 5.65 14.28 -15.35
CA GLN A 128 6.86 13.45 -15.45
C GLN A 128 6.98 12.53 -14.24
N ALA A 129 6.72 13.02 -13.03
CA ALA A 129 6.74 12.22 -11.81
C ALA A 129 5.75 11.06 -11.87
N LEU A 130 4.52 11.33 -12.30
CA LEU A 130 3.47 10.32 -12.40
C LEU A 130 3.73 9.31 -13.52
N GLU A 131 4.29 9.74 -14.66
CA GLU A 131 4.66 8.85 -15.77
C GLU A 131 5.80 7.90 -15.38
N ILE A 132 6.80 8.41 -14.65
CA ILE A 132 7.89 7.59 -14.08
C ILE A 132 7.33 6.60 -13.08
N ALA A 133 6.47 7.05 -12.16
CA ALA A 133 5.84 6.20 -11.16
C ALA A 133 5.00 5.09 -11.80
N ASP A 134 4.17 5.42 -12.81
CA ASP A 134 3.36 4.43 -13.55
C ASP A 134 4.24 3.38 -14.24
N THR A 135 5.33 3.83 -14.88
CA THR A 135 6.29 2.94 -15.56
C THR A 135 6.95 1.98 -14.57
N LEU A 136 7.40 2.48 -13.41
CA LEU A 136 8.01 1.66 -12.37
C LEU A 136 7.02 0.63 -11.80
N VAL A 137 5.79 1.05 -11.51
CA VAL A 137 4.74 0.14 -10.99
C VAL A 137 4.37 -0.92 -12.02
N ARG A 138 4.22 -0.56 -13.30
CA ARG A 138 3.89 -1.52 -14.37
C ARG A 138 4.98 -2.54 -14.63
N SER A 139 6.21 -2.24 -14.29
CA SER A 139 7.33 -3.19 -14.45
C SER A 139 7.14 -4.45 -13.59
N GLY A 140 6.38 -4.35 -12.49
CA GLY A 140 6.21 -5.42 -11.51
C GLY A 140 7.49 -5.76 -10.72
N ALA A 141 8.56 -4.97 -10.89
CA ALA A 141 9.86 -5.23 -10.27
C ALA A 141 10.10 -4.38 -9.00
N ILE A 142 9.16 -3.51 -8.65
CA ILE A 142 9.26 -2.61 -7.50
C ILE A 142 8.34 -3.10 -6.39
N ASP A 143 8.86 -3.27 -5.19
CA ASP A 143 8.11 -3.66 -4.00
C ASP A 143 7.57 -2.46 -3.22
N VAL A 144 8.32 -1.36 -3.22
CA VAL A 144 7.88 -0.08 -2.64
C VAL A 144 8.32 1.08 -3.51
N LEU A 145 7.38 1.99 -3.78
CA LEU A 145 7.61 3.25 -4.45
C LEU A 145 7.15 4.38 -3.54
N VAL A 146 8.02 5.34 -3.32
CA VAL A 146 7.70 6.58 -2.58
C VAL A 146 7.64 7.73 -3.56
N VAL A 147 6.65 8.60 -3.42
CA VAL A 147 6.57 9.91 -4.07
C VAL A 147 6.55 10.97 -2.97
N ASP A 148 7.58 11.76 -2.85
CA ASP A 148 7.72 12.79 -1.81
C ASP A 148 8.04 14.14 -2.46
N SER A 149 7.15 15.07 -2.39
CA SER A 149 5.78 14.99 -1.92
C SER A 149 4.79 15.35 -3.05
N VAL A 150 3.55 14.90 -2.91
CA VAL A 150 2.47 15.24 -3.87
C VAL A 150 2.27 16.76 -3.95
N ALA A 151 2.50 17.50 -2.85
CA ALA A 151 2.40 18.96 -2.81
C ALA A 151 3.43 19.68 -3.69
N ALA A 152 4.55 19.04 -4.00
CA ALA A 152 5.61 19.57 -4.86
C ALA A 152 5.39 19.28 -6.35
N LEU A 153 4.39 18.46 -6.70
CA LEU A 153 4.07 18.14 -8.08
C LEU A 153 3.45 19.35 -8.78
N THR A 154 4.27 20.11 -9.50
CA THR A 154 3.80 21.26 -10.29
C THR A 154 3.39 20.80 -11.68
N PRO A 155 2.22 21.24 -12.20
CA PRO A 155 1.81 20.95 -13.56
C PRO A 155 2.78 21.55 -14.58
N LYS A 156 2.93 20.90 -15.72
CA LYS A 156 3.62 21.47 -16.87
C LYS A 156 2.80 22.66 -17.38
N ALA A 157 3.45 23.81 -17.55
CA ALA A 157 2.82 25.03 -18.09
C ALA A 157 2.44 24.89 -19.57
#